data_36db59d928bea7a4513dbbbcdf1de341
#
_entry.id   36db59d928bea7a4513dbbbcdf1de341
#
_cell.length_a   1.000
_cell.length_b   1.000
_cell.length_c   1.000
_cell.angle_alpha   90.00
_cell.angle_beta   90.00
_cell.angle_gamma   90.00
#
_symmetry.space_group_name_H-M   'P 1'
#
loop_
_entity.id
_entity.type
_entity.pdbx_description
1 polymer ?
#
loop_
_entity_poly.entity_id
_entity_poly.type
_entity_poly.pdbx_seq_one_letter_code
_entity_poly.pdbx_strand_id
1 'polypeptide(L)'
;MTREERIAALQREARQRILILDGAMGTMIQRYKLDEAGYRGVRFKGFPRDLKGNNDLLVLTQPKIIREIHNAYLEAGADIVETNTFNAQAISQADYGLEDVAYEINVAAAKIAREAADAWTKKTPQKPRFVAGAIGPTNRTASLSPDVNNPGFRNVSFDTLAEAYATQTRGLIEGGADIILIETVFDTLNAKAAGFAVEQVFDQLGVELPVMISGTITDLSGRNLSGQTPEAFWYSMQHLKPFSIGLNCSFGAEQLRPSVDEIAHVADTLVSVYPNAGLPNEMGEYDESPEFMAVLLETWAKDGLINIVGGCCGTTPDHIRTIAAAVSKYPPRHVPEIAHKLRLSGLEPFVHG
;
A
#
# COMPACT_ATOMS: atom_id res chain seq x y z
N MET A 1 -15.76 -9.08 -16.04
CA MET A 1 -15.49 -7.65 -16.28
C MET A 1 -14.12 -7.49 -16.90
N THR A 2 -13.97 -6.63 -17.92
CA THR A 2 -12.65 -6.23 -18.42
C THR A 2 -11.95 -5.33 -17.40
N ARG A 3 -10.68 -5.02 -17.59
CA ARG A 3 -9.95 -4.10 -16.69
C ARG A 3 -10.57 -2.70 -16.71
N GLU A 4 -10.92 -2.21 -17.88
CA GLU A 4 -11.55 -0.90 -18.06
C GLU A 4 -12.90 -0.83 -17.33
N GLU A 5 -13.71 -1.88 -17.41
CA GLU A 5 -14.98 -1.99 -16.68
C GLU A 5 -14.76 -1.99 -15.15
N ARG A 6 -13.71 -2.66 -14.68
CA ARG A 6 -13.36 -2.68 -13.26
C ARG A 6 -12.87 -1.31 -12.78
N ILE A 7 -12.02 -0.63 -13.55
CA ILE A 7 -11.56 0.73 -13.22
C ILE A 7 -12.73 1.71 -13.18
N ALA A 8 -13.63 1.66 -14.17
CA ALA A 8 -14.83 2.49 -14.18
C ALA A 8 -15.74 2.20 -12.96
N ALA A 9 -15.87 0.92 -12.58
CA ALA A 9 -16.60 0.53 -11.38
C ALA A 9 -15.95 1.08 -10.11
N LEU A 10 -14.62 0.94 -9.97
CA LEU A 10 -13.86 1.49 -8.84
C LEU A 10 -14.09 3.00 -8.67
N GLN A 11 -13.98 3.75 -9.75
CA GLN A 11 -14.19 5.21 -9.75
C GLN A 11 -15.62 5.58 -9.36
N ARG A 12 -16.60 4.83 -9.83
CA ARG A 12 -18.02 5.03 -9.49
C ARG A 12 -18.26 4.73 -8.00
N GLU A 13 -17.81 3.59 -7.51
CA GLU A 13 -17.98 3.19 -6.11
C GLU A 13 -17.32 4.18 -5.14
N ALA A 14 -16.12 4.66 -5.46
CA ALA A 14 -15.38 5.63 -4.63
C ALA A 14 -16.09 6.98 -4.48
N ARG A 15 -16.97 7.34 -5.43
CA ARG A 15 -17.78 8.57 -5.36
C ARG A 15 -19.04 8.38 -4.50
N GLN A 16 -19.48 7.16 -4.32
CA GLN A 16 -20.76 6.86 -3.67
C GLN A 16 -20.62 6.46 -2.21
N ARG A 17 -19.50 5.84 -1.84
CA ARG A 17 -19.26 5.30 -0.49
C ARG A 17 -17.78 5.24 -0.15
N ILE A 18 -17.50 5.12 1.13
CA ILE A 18 -16.15 4.80 1.60
C ILE A 18 -15.81 3.38 1.15
N LEU A 19 -14.66 3.21 0.47
CA LEU A 19 -14.17 1.91 0.07
C LEU A 19 -13.35 1.27 1.20
N ILE A 20 -13.41 -0.04 1.27
CA ILE A 20 -12.69 -0.83 2.28
C ILE A 20 -11.49 -1.50 1.63
N LEU A 21 -10.29 -1.10 2.07
CA LEU A 21 -9.05 -1.80 1.79
C LEU A 21 -8.92 -2.97 2.77
N ASP A 22 -8.14 -3.98 2.41
CA ASP A 22 -7.89 -5.12 3.28
C ASP A 22 -6.98 -4.77 4.49
N GLY A 23 -6.52 -5.78 5.19
CA GLY A 23 -5.63 -5.66 6.35
C GLY A 23 -4.29 -6.35 6.11
N ALA A 24 -3.54 -6.50 7.20
CA ALA A 24 -2.16 -6.95 7.19
C ALA A 24 -1.99 -8.38 6.64
N MET A 25 -1.30 -8.51 5.51
CA MET A 25 -0.90 -9.79 4.97
C MET A 25 0.13 -10.49 5.88
N GLY A 26 1.16 -9.77 6.33
CA GLY A 26 2.22 -10.30 7.18
C GLY A 26 1.69 -10.85 8.52
N THR A 27 0.78 -10.14 9.17
CA THR A 27 0.11 -10.58 10.41
C THR A 27 -0.64 -11.90 10.20
N MET A 28 -1.31 -12.06 9.08
CA MET A 28 -2.02 -13.30 8.75
C MET A 28 -1.06 -14.44 8.40
N ILE A 29 0.03 -14.19 7.68
CA ILE A 29 1.06 -15.19 7.38
C ILE A 29 1.67 -15.74 8.66
N GLN A 30 1.98 -14.89 9.65
CA GLN A 30 2.56 -15.31 10.93
C GLN A 30 1.73 -16.38 11.65
N ARG A 31 0.41 -16.38 11.48
CA ARG A 31 -0.49 -17.38 12.10
C ARG A 31 -0.26 -18.80 11.60
N TYR A 32 0.30 -18.97 10.41
CA TYR A 32 0.63 -20.28 9.84
C TYR A 32 1.92 -20.87 10.42
N LYS A 33 2.74 -20.06 11.12
CA LYS A 33 3.98 -20.48 11.80
C LYS A 33 4.91 -21.29 10.89
N LEU A 34 5.07 -20.82 9.63
CA LEU A 34 5.91 -21.51 8.67
C LEU A 34 7.37 -21.52 9.12
N ASP A 35 8.00 -22.68 9.00
CA ASP A 35 9.45 -22.88 9.16
C ASP A 35 10.19 -22.62 7.84
N GLU A 36 11.51 -22.78 7.84
CA GLU A 36 12.34 -22.62 6.65
C GLU A 36 11.87 -23.53 5.50
N ALA A 37 11.50 -24.77 5.80
CA ALA A 37 11.01 -25.71 4.79
C ALA A 37 9.68 -25.24 4.16
N GLY A 38 8.80 -24.65 4.97
CA GLY A 38 7.56 -24.03 4.52
C GLY A 38 7.79 -22.87 3.56
N TYR A 39 8.74 -21.98 3.86
CA TYR A 39 9.12 -20.89 2.97
C TYR A 39 9.75 -21.37 1.66
N ARG A 40 10.61 -22.38 1.70
CA ARG A 40 11.25 -22.97 0.50
C ARG A 40 10.26 -23.68 -0.42
N GLY A 41 9.27 -24.33 0.17
CA GLY A 41 8.41 -25.24 -0.57
C GLY A 41 9.20 -26.31 -1.33
N VAL A 42 8.60 -26.84 -2.38
CA VAL A 42 9.27 -27.85 -3.23
C VAL A 42 10.33 -27.19 -4.12
N ARG A 43 10.01 -26.04 -4.68
CA ARG A 43 10.82 -25.35 -5.71
C ARG A 43 12.21 -24.95 -5.23
N PHE A 44 12.33 -24.45 -3.99
CA PHE A 44 13.56 -23.92 -3.45
C PHE A 44 14.20 -24.84 -2.37
N LYS A 45 13.85 -26.12 -2.35
CA LYS A 45 14.32 -27.07 -1.33
C LYS A 45 15.84 -27.10 -1.16
N GLY A 46 16.60 -26.97 -2.25
CA GLY A 46 18.06 -26.98 -2.25
C GLY A 46 18.70 -25.59 -2.38
N PHE A 47 17.93 -24.52 -2.17
CA PHE A 47 18.44 -23.16 -2.36
C PHE A 47 19.52 -22.84 -1.29
N PRO A 48 20.65 -22.16 -1.64
CA PRO A 48 21.80 -22.05 -0.76
C PRO A 48 21.67 -21.06 0.40
N ARG A 49 20.64 -20.18 0.35
CA ARG A 49 20.37 -19.17 1.40
C ARG A 49 19.10 -19.49 2.17
N ASP A 50 18.98 -18.97 3.38
CA ASP A 50 17.74 -19.03 4.14
C ASP A 50 16.69 -18.13 3.52
N LEU A 51 15.45 -18.64 3.41
CA LEU A 51 14.31 -17.97 2.78
C LEU A 51 13.21 -17.63 3.79
N LYS A 52 13.31 -18.09 5.03
CA LYS A 52 12.35 -17.75 6.08
C LYS A 52 12.31 -16.24 6.30
N GLY A 53 11.11 -15.69 6.30
CA GLY A 53 10.88 -14.24 6.39
C GLY A 53 10.63 -13.56 5.04
N ASN A 54 10.94 -14.20 3.92
CA ASN A 54 10.58 -13.70 2.59
C ASN A 54 9.10 -13.99 2.29
N ASN A 55 8.22 -13.19 2.86
CA ASN A 55 6.78 -13.37 2.72
C ASN A 55 6.31 -13.28 1.26
N ASP A 56 6.94 -12.45 0.45
CA ASP A 56 6.60 -12.25 -0.97
C ASP A 56 6.79 -13.53 -1.78
N LEU A 57 7.79 -14.33 -1.42
CA LEU A 57 8.07 -15.61 -2.06
C LEU A 57 6.92 -16.63 -1.92
N LEU A 58 6.09 -16.48 -0.88
CA LEU A 58 5.01 -17.42 -0.59
C LEU A 58 3.95 -17.48 -1.70
N VAL A 59 3.87 -16.48 -2.57
CA VAL A 59 3.01 -16.55 -3.77
C VAL A 59 3.45 -17.68 -4.72
N LEU A 60 4.72 -18.06 -4.69
CA LEU A 60 5.28 -19.15 -5.49
C LEU A 60 5.33 -20.47 -4.73
N THR A 61 5.59 -20.43 -3.42
CA THR A 61 5.84 -21.64 -2.62
C THR A 61 4.62 -22.09 -1.81
N GLN A 62 3.74 -21.17 -1.42
CA GLN A 62 2.52 -21.41 -0.63
C GLN A 62 1.30 -20.63 -1.17
N PRO A 63 1.00 -20.71 -2.49
CA PRO A 63 -0.07 -19.88 -3.09
C PRO A 63 -1.45 -20.11 -2.46
N LYS A 64 -1.68 -21.29 -1.90
CA LYS A 64 -2.92 -21.62 -1.20
C LYS A 64 -3.10 -20.74 0.04
N ILE A 65 -2.06 -20.56 0.85
CA ILE A 65 -2.10 -19.71 2.05
C ILE A 65 -2.44 -18.26 1.66
N ILE A 66 -1.78 -17.72 0.65
CA ILE A 66 -2.03 -16.35 0.20
C ILE A 66 -3.48 -16.19 -0.31
N ARG A 67 -3.99 -17.15 -1.06
CA ARG A 67 -5.39 -17.17 -1.52
C ARG A 67 -6.38 -17.23 -0.34
N GLU A 68 -6.10 -18.04 0.67
CA GLU A 68 -6.94 -18.14 1.88
C GLU A 68 -7.00 -16.80 2.61
N ILE A 69 -5.88 -16.08 2.74
CA ILE A 69 -5.81 -14.76 3.38
C ILE A 69 -6.63 -13.74 2.58
N HIS A 70 -6.47 -13.67 1.26
CA HIS A 70 -7.28 -12.78 0.42
C HIS A 70 -8.78 -13.07 0.59
N ASN A 71 -9.17 -14.33 0.56
CA ASN A 71 -10.56 -14.72 0.75
C ASN A 71 -11.10 -14.30 2.13
N ALA A 72 -10.30 -14.42 3.19
CA ALA A 72 -10.71 -14.02 4.53
C ALA A 72 -10.98 -12.49 4.63
N TYR A 73 -10.15 -11.67 3.99
CA TYR A 73 -10.38 -10.22 3.92
C TYR A 73 -11.57 -9.85 3.03
N LEU A 74 -11.74 -10.51 1.90
CA LEU A 74 -12.90 -10.30 1.02
C LEU A 74 -14.22 -10.69 1.72
N GLU A 75 -14.22 -11.78 2.46
CA GLU A 75 -15.35 -12.20 3.30
C GLU A 75 -15.64 -11.19 4.42
N ALA A 76 -14.61 -10.60 5.00
CA ALA A 76 -14.73 -9.55 6.01
C ALA A 76 -15.31 -8.23 5.46
N GLY A 77 -15.38 -8.07 4.15
CA GLY A 77 -15.98 -6.92 3.50
C GLY A 77 -15.03 -6.01 2.72
N ALA A 78 -13.76 -6.39 2.56
CA ALA A 78 -12.83 -5.64 1.72
C ALA A 78 -13.36 -5.49 0.28
N ASP A 79 -13.23 -4.30 -0.26
CA ASP A 79 -13.49 -3.96 -1.67
C ASP A 79 -12.22 -4.10 -2.50
N ILE A 80 -11.10 -3.74 -1.91
CA ILE A 80 -9.76 -3.74 -2.51
C ILE A 80 -8.87 -4.69 -1.70
N VAL A 81 -8.20 -5.61 -2.38
CA VAL A 81 -7.16 -6.45 -1.77
C VAL A 81 -5.81 -6.08 -2.35
N GLU A 82 -4.80 -5.99 -1.48
CA GLU A 82 -3.42 -5.73 -1.85
C GLU A 82 -2.71 -7.03 -2.22
N THR A 83 -1.91 -7.00 -3.27
CA THR A 83 -1.05 -8.14 -3.62
C THR A 83 0.03 -8.35 -2.54
N ASN A 84 0.45 -9.60 -2.33
CA ASN A 84 1.55 -9.92 -1.42
C ASN A 84 2.90 -9.65 -2.08
N THR A 85 3.22 -8.36 -2.30
CA THR A 85 4.37 -7.90 -3.08
C THR A 85 5.12 -6.72 -2.47
N PHE A 86 4.98 -6.49 -1.17
CA PHE A 86 5.58 -5.33 -0.47
C PHE A 86 7.08 -5.20 -0.73
N ASN A 87 7.84 -6.31 -0.68
CA ASN A 87 9.28 -6.37 -0.94
C ASN A 87 9.63 -7.10 -2.25
N ALA A 88 8.71 -7.19 -3.19
CA ALA A 88 8.88 -8.00 -4.40
C ALA A 88 9.63 -7.26 -5.53
N GLN A 89 10.52 -6.34 -5.22
CA GLN A 89 11.43 -5.71 -6.18
C GLN A 89 12.86 -6.28 -6.02
N ALA A 90 13.61 -6.26 -7.12
CA ALA A 90 14.91 -6.91 -7.19
C ALA A 90 15.88 -6.48 -6.09
N ILE A 91 15.84 -5.19 -5.67
CA ILE A 91 16.74 -4.65 -4.63
C ILE A 91 16.51 -5.34 -3.29
N SER A 92 15.26 -5.51 -2.84
CA SER A 92 14.96 -6.22 -1.59
C SER A 92 15.10 -7.74 -1.73
N GLN A 93 14.77 -8.32 -2.89
CA GLN A 93 14.92 -9.74 -3.14
C GLN A 93 16.40 -10.18 -3.21
N ALA A 94 17.33 -9.26 -3.50
CA ALA A 94 18.76 -9.52 -3.48
C ALA A 94 19.29 -9.95 -2.09
N ASP A 95 18.64 -9.54 -1.00
CA ASP A 95 18.98 -9.99 0.34
C ASP A 95 18.84 -11.53 0.49
N TYR A 96 17.93 -12.12 -0.27
CA TYR A 96 17.71 -13.57 -0.35
C TYR A 96 18.41 -14.23 -1.55
N GLY A 97 19.03 -13.45 -2.46
CA GLY A 97 19.59 -13.96 -3.72
C GLY A 97 18.51 -14.38 -4.73
N LEU A 98 17.38 -13.69 -4.69
CA LEU A 98 16.19 -14.00 -5.50
C LEU A 98 15.77 -12.80 -6.39
N GLU A 99 16.69 -11.90 -6.69
CA GLU A 99 16.45 -10.75 -7.56
C GLU A 99 15.86 -11.15 -8.93
N ASP A 100 16.30 -12.26 -9.48
CA ASP A 100 15.87 -12.75 -10.80
C ASP A 100 14.43 -13.27 -10.84
N VAL A 101 13.82 -13.56 -9.67
CA VAL A 101 12.43 -14.03 -9.60
C VAL A 101 11.43 -12.92 -9.23
N ALA A 102 11.90 -11.68 -9.06
CA ALA A 102 11.06 -10.55 -8.67
C ALA A 102 9.86 -10.36 -9.63
N TYR A 103 10.09 -10.38 -10.93
CA TYR A 103 9.01 -10.28 -11.93
C TYR A 103 7.96 -11.38 -11.75
N GLU A 104 8.41 -12.64 -11.63
CA GLU A 104 7.52 -13.79 -11.48
C GLU A 104 6.69 -13.73 -10.19
N ILE A 105 7.29 -13.27 -9.09
CA ILE A 105 6.58 -13.05 -7.81
C ILE A 105 5.41 -12.07 -8.02
N ASN A 106 5.64 -10.95 -8.69
CA ASN A 106 4.60 -9.94 -8.93
C ASN A 106 3.48 -10.46 -9.83
N VAL A 107 3.80 -11.18 -10.89
CA VAL A 107 2.80 -11.80 -11.77
C VAL A 107 1.94 -12.79 -10.99
N ALA A 108 2.59 -13.69 -10.23
CA ALA A 108 1.89 -14.71 -9.45
C ALA A 108 0.99 -14.10 -8.36
N ALA A 109 1.51 -13.11 -7.64
CA ALA A 109 0.77 -12.42 -6.58
C ALA A 109 -0.49 -11.73 -7.13
N ALA A 110 -0.36 -10.98 -8.22
CA ALA A 110 -1.48 -10.30 -8.85
C ALA A 110 -2.52 -11.29 -9.39
N LYS A 111 -2.11 -12.43 -9.96
CA LYS A 111 -3.02 -13.49 -10.41
C LYS A 111 -3.82 -14.10 -9.26
N ILE A 112 -3.16 -14.43 -8.15
CA ILE A 112 -3.83 -15.00 -6.97
C ILE A 112 -4.88 -14.03 -6.43
N ALA A 113 -4.54 -12.76 -6.28
CA ALA A 113 -5.44 -11.72 -5.81
C ALA A 113 -6.61 -11.50 -6.80
N ARG A 114 -6.32 -11.49 -8.13
CA ARG A 114 -7.35 -11.33 -9.17
C ARG A 114 -8.35 -12.49 -9.17
N GLU A 115 -7.88 -13.72 -9.08
CA GLU A 115 -8.74 -14.90 -9.02
C GLU A 115 -9.69 -14.84 -7.81
N ALA A 116 -9.18 -14.45 -6.64
CA ALA A 116 -9.98 -14.29 -5.44
C ALA A 116 -11.02 -13.15 -5.61
N ALA A 117 -10.59 -11.98 -6.08
CA ALA A 117 -11.48 -10.84 -6.31
C ALA A 117 -12.57 -11.13 -7.34
N ASP A 118 -12.26 -11.84 -8.42
CA ASP A 118 -13.23 -12.24 -9.44
C ASP A 118 -14.26 -13.24 -8.89
N ALA A 119 -13.82 -14.21 -8.09
CA ALA A 119 -14.71 -15.18 -7.47
C ALA A 119 -15.71 -14.49 -6.51
N TRP A 120 -15.26 -13.51 -5.72
CA TRP A 120 -16.11 -12.75 -4.84
C TRP A 120 -17.03 -11.78 -5.59
N THR A 121 -16.56 -11.12 -6.63
CA THR A 121 -17.41 -10.30 -7.51
C THR A 121 -18.52 -11.12 -8.15
N LYS A 122 -18.22 -12.36 -8.58
CA LYS A 122 -19.23 -13.27 -9.13
C LYS A 122 -20.30 -13.65 -8.10
N LYS A 123 -19.93 -13.82 -6.82
CA LYS A 123 -20.88 -14.12 -5.72
C LYS A 123 -21.79 -12.91 -5.41
N THR A 124 -21.25 -11.71 -5.46
CA THR A 124 -21.94 -10.45 -5.14
C THR A 124 -21.67 -9.38 -6.18
N PRO A 125 -22.32 -9.46 -7.38
CA PRO A 125 -22.01 -8.55 -8.51
C PRO A 125 -22.26 -7.07 -8.21
N GLN A 126 -23.17 -6.78 -7.28
CA GLN A 126 -23.45 -5.41 -6.82
C GLN A 126 -22.32 -4.81 -5.96
N LYS A 127 -21.37 -5.62 -5.53
CA LYS A 127 -20.18 -5.20 -4.77
C LYS A 127 -18.93 -5.71 -5.49
N PRO A 128 -18.47 -5.06 -6.55
CA PRO A 128 -17.26 -5.48 -7.27
C PRO A 128 -16.02 -5.38 -6.38
N ARG A 129 -15.04 -6.26 -6.64
CA ARG A 129 -13.77 -6.33 -5.91
C ARG A 129 -12.62 -5.96 -6.82
N PHE A 130 -11.61 -5.32 -6.25
CA PHE A 130 -10.48 -4.75 -6.97
C PHE A 130 -9.16 -5.25 -6.41
N VAL A 131 -8.13 -5.24 -7.23
CA VAL A 131 -6.77 -5.65 -6.86
C VAL A 131 -5.84 -4.45 -6.95
N ALA A 132 -5.23 -4.10 -5.83
CA ALA A 132 -4.15 -3.12 -5.74
C ALA A 132 -2.80 -3.86 -5.79
N GLY A 133 -2.02 -3.60 -6.83
CA GLY A 133 -0.65 -4.05 -6.93
C GLY A 133 0.23 -3.24 -6.00
N ALA A 134 0.65 -3.84 -4.88
CA ALA A 134 1.41 -3.16 -3.85
C ALA A 134 2.89 -3.03 -4.23
N ILE A 135 3.40 -1.81 -4.13
CA ILE A 135 4.80 -1.43 -4.32
C ILE A 135 5.28 -0.78 -3.03
N GLY A 136 6.02 -1.52 -2.22
CA GLY A 136 6.60 -1.03 -0.98
C GLY A 136 7.95 -0.32 -1.17
N PRO A 137 8.49 0.28 -0.10
CA PRO A 137 9.82 0.87 -0.13
C PRO A 137 10.90 -0.19 -0.26
N THR A 138 12.09 0.22 -0.72
CA THR A 138 13.27 -0.64 -0.67
C THR A 138 13.99 -0.53 0.67
N ASN A 139 14.88 -1.46 0.95
CA ASN A 139 15.82 -1.39 2.08
C ASN A 139 16.96 -0.37 1.87
N ARG A 140 16.91 0.44 0.80
CA ARG A 140 17.86 1.50 0.47
C ARG A 140 17.12 2.80 0.19
N THR A 141 17.71 3.92 0.60
CA THR A 141 17.13 5.25 0.43
C THR A 141 18.00 6.11 -0.49
N ALA A 142 17.37 6.84 -1.39
CA ALA A 142 18.07 7.75 -2.30
C ALA A 142 18.31 9.13 -1.68
N SER A 143 17.56 9.52 -0.64
CA SER A 143 17.69 10.83 0.01
C SER A 143 18.70 10.85 1.15
N LEU A 144 18.93 9.73 1.82
CA LEU A 144 19.76 9.64 3.01
C LEU A 144 21.02 8.81 2.79
N SER A 145 22.12 9.21 3.44
CA SER A 145 23.32 8.40 3.48
C SER A 145 23.19 7.28 4.49
N PRO A 146 23.55 6.04 4.16
CA PRO A 146 23.69 4.96 5.15
C PRO A 146 24.98 5.09 5.99
N ASP A 147 25.88 6.00 5.63
CA ASP A 147 27.14 6.27 6.33
C ASP A 147 27.11 7.67 6.95
N VAL A 148 27.05 7.74 8.26
CA VAL A 148 27.01 8.97 9.04
C VAL A 148 28.25 9.85 8.80
N ASN A 149 29.42 9.24 8.52
CA ASN A 149 30.66 9.93 8.27
C ASN A 149 30.81 10.41 6.82
N ASN A 150 29.93 9.98 5.92
CA ASN A 150 29.90 10.37 4.52
C ASN A 150 28.49 10.77 4.09
N PRO A 151 28.01 11.96 4.46
CA PRO A 151 26.61 12.36 4.22
C PRO A 151 26.23 12.49 2.73
N GLY A 152 27.24 12.61 1.85
CA GLY A 152 27.02 12.64 0.41
C GLY A 152 26.87 11.27 -0.25
N PHE A 153 27.23 10.20 0.44
CA PHE A 153 27.16 8.84 -0.12
C PHE A 153 25.71 8.36 -0.27
N ARG A 154 25.46 7.64 -1.37
CA ARG A 154 24.19 6.92 -1.61
C ARG A 154 24.53 5.50 -2.05
N ASN A 155 23.80 4.52 -1.50
CA ASN A 155 23.99 3.11 -1.87
C ASN A 155 22.97 2.64 -2.94
N VAL A 156 22.20 3.56 -3.49
CA VAL A 156 21.27 3.33 -4.59
C VAL A 156 21.08 4.63 -5.38
N SER A 157 20.97 4.53 -6.70
CA SER A 157 20.63 5.65 -7.57
C SER A 157 19.14 5.68 -7.88
N PHE A 158 18.65 6.83 -8.37
CA PHE A 158 17.29 6.98 -8.88
C PHE A 158 17.01 5.97 -10.01
N ASP A 159 17.92 5.84 -10.96
CA ASP A 159 17.75 4.93 -12.11
C ASP A 159 17.68 3.46 -11.68
N THR A 160 18.52 3.06 -10.71
CA THR A 160 18.46 1.69 -10.15
C THR A 160 17.12 1.41 -9.47
N LEU A 161 16.58 2.37 -8.73
CA LEU A 161 15.26 2.26 -8.13
C LEU A 161 14.16 2.18 -9.20
N ALA A 162 14.21 3.07 -10.19
CA ALA A 162 13.22 3.12 -11.27
C ALA A 162 13.19 1.81 -12.07
N GLU A 163 14.34 1.22 -12.38
CA GLU A 163 14.44 -0.07 -13.07
C GLU A 163 13.81 -1.21 -12.25
N ALA A 164 14.12 -1.29 -10.96
CA ALA A 164 13.55 -2.29 -10.06
C ALA A 164 12.02 -2.14 -9.94
N TYR A 165 11.53 -0.92 -9.79
CA TYR A 165 10.11 -0.63 -9.72
C TYR A 165 9.38 -0.83 -11.06
N ALA A 166 10.03 -0.58 -12.19
CA ALA A 166 9.45 -0.85 -13.51
C ALA A 166 9.19 -2.35 -13.72
N THR A 167 10.15 -3.19 -13.33
CA THR A 167 10.00 -4.66 -13.38
C THR A 167 8.83 -5.12 -12.50
N GLN A 168 8.73 -4.60 -11.29
CA GLN A 168 7.64 -4.89 -10.37
C GLN A 168 6.28 -4.46 -10.94
N THR A 169 6.17 -3.22 -11.41
CA THR A 169 4.96 -2.65 -11.99
C THR A 169 4.47 -3.46 -13.19
N ARG A 170 5.37 -3.84 -14.09
CA ARG A 170 5.03 -4.67 -15.24
C ARG A 170 4.43 -6.00 -14.82
N GLY A 171 5.05 -6.70 -13.87
CA GLY A 171 4.54 -7.97 -13.36
C GLY A 171 3.16 -7.84 -12.74
N LEU A 172 2.92 -6.79 -11.95
CA LEU A 172 1.62 -6.51 -11.34
C LEU A 172 0.52 -6.26 -12.37
N ILE A 173 0.81 -5.46 -13.39
CA ILE A 173 -0.16 -5.15 -14.47
C ILE A 173 -0.47 -6.42 -15.27
N GLU A 174 0.54 -7.17 -15.68
CA GLU A 174 0.36 -8.39 -16.46
C GLU A 174 -0.31 -9.51 -15.66
N GLY A 175 -0.13 -9.52 -14.34
CA GLY A 175 -0.83 -10.43 -13.43
C GLY A 175 -2.31 -10.09 -13.18
N GLY A 176 -2.76 -8.87 -13.52
CA GLY A 176 -4.17 -8.49 -13.45
C GLY A 176 -4.54 -7.47 -12.38
N ALA A 177 -3.59 -6.68 -11.88
CA ALA A 177 -3.89 -5.55 -11.00
C ALA A 177 -4.79 -4.51 -11.68
N ASP A 178 -5.65 -3.87 -10.90
CA ASP A 178 -6.53 -2.77 -11.31
C ASP A 178 -5.99 -1.41 -10.89
N ILE A 179 -5.17 -1.39 -9.86
CA ILE A 179 -4.60 -0.23 -9.19
C ILE A 179 -3.11 -0.49 -8.97
N ILE A 180 -2.28 0.53 -9.07
CA ILE A 180 -0.91 0.48 -8.52
C ILE A 180 -0.90 1.26 -7.21
N LEU A 181 -0.47 0.63 -6.13
CA LEU A 181 -0.37 1.21 -4.80
C LEU A 181 1.10 1.37 -4.40
N ILE A 182 1.60 2.59 -4.43
CA ILE A 182 2.92 2.96 -3.88
C ILE A 182 2.71 3.26 -2.41
N GLU A 183 3.14 2.35 -1.53
CA GLU A 183 2.79 2.40 -0.11
C GLU A 183 4.00 2.54 0.82
N THR A 184 3.70 2.95 2.06
CA THR A 184 4.69 3.06 3.15
C THR A 184 5.87 3.95 2.76
N VAL A 185 5.56 5.04 2.06
CA VAL A 185 6.58 5.98 1.58
C VAL A 185 7.16 6.75 2.76
N PHE A 186 8.42 6.50 3.08
CA PHE A 186 9.18 7.25 4.06
C PHE A 186 10.29 8.12 3.44
N ASP A 187 10.62 7.88 2.17
CA ASP A 187 11.56 8.67 1.36
C ASP A 187 10.86 9.09 0.04
N THR A 188 10.60 10.39 -0.11
CA THR A 188 9.88 10.90 -1.28
C THR A 188 10.66 10.78 -2.59
N LEU A 189 12.00 10.75 -2.55
CA LEU A 189 12.79 10.52 -3.76
C LEU A 189 12.64 9.07 -4.26
N ASN A 190 12.59 8.10 -3.34
CA ASN A 190 12.25 6.71 -3.69
C ASN A 190 10.84 6.61 -4.30
N ALA A 191 9.87 7.31 -3.73
CA ALA A 191 8.51 7.34 -4.26
C ALA A 191 8.42 8.00 -5.64
N LYS A 192 9.23 9.04 -5.89
CA LYS A 192 9.33 9.65 -7.22
C LYS A 192 9.92 8.69 -8.26
N ALA A 193 10.91 7.90 -7.86
CA ALA A 193 11.46 6.85 -8.74
C ALA A 193 10.40 5.77 -9.04
N ALA A 194 9.59 5.38 -8.04
CA ALA A 194 8.48 4.46 -8.25
C ALA A 194 7.41 5.05 -9.18
N GLY A 195 6.97 6.29 -8.95
CA GLY A 195 6.01 6.98 -9.82
C GLY A 195 6.49 7.11 -11.26
N PHE A 196 7.76 7.51 -11.45
CA PHE A 196 8.38 7.58 -12.77
C PHE A 196 8.37 6.22 -13.47
N ALA A 197 8.74 5.16 -12.76
CA ALA A 197 8.71 3.80 -13.30
C ALA A 197 7.30 3.34 -13.68
N VAL A 198 6.30 3.67 -12.86
CA VAL A 198 4.89 3.36 -13.13
C VAL A 198 4.43 4.03 -14.42
N GLU A 199 4.65 5.34 -14.58
CA GLU A 199 4.30 6.08 -15.79
C GLU A 199 5.01 5.52 -17.03
N GLN A 200 6.32 5.23 -16.91
CA GLN A 200 7.08 4.63 -18.01
C GLN A 200 6.51 3.28 -18.45
N VAL A 201 6.09 2.43 -17.50
CA VAL A 201 5.49 1.13 -17.83
C VAL A 201 4.09 1.31 -18.43
N PHE A 202 3.31 2.28 -17.96
CA PHE A 202 2.02 2.61 -18.57
C PHE A 202 2.18 2.98 -20.05
N ASP A 203 3.13 3.86 -20.37
CA ASP A 203 3.44 4.24 -21.75
C ASP A 203 3.87 3.04 -22.59
N GLN A 204 4.74 2.18 -22.06
CA GLN A 204 5.24 1.00 -22.77
C GLN A 204 4.16 -0.04 -23.06
N LEU A 205 3.20 -0.20 -22.15
CA LEU A 205 2.12 -1.18 -22.28
C LEU A 205 0.85 -0.59 -22.93
N GLY A 206 0.78 0.73 -23.10
CA GLY A 206 -0.41 1.41 -23.59
C GLY A 206 -1.60 1.27 -22.65
N VAL A 207 -1.37 1.30 -21.34
CA VAL A 207 -2.39 1.20 -20.29
C VAL A 207 -2.23 2.34 -19.29
N GLU A 208 -3.32 2.70 -18.63
CA GLU A 208 -3.29 3.64 -17.51
C GLU A 208 -4.17 3.08 -16.38
N LEU A 209 -3.58 2.86 -15.22
CA LEU A 209 -4.29 2.40 -14.02
C LEU A 209 -4.35 3.53 -12.99
N PRO A 210 -5.39 3.57 -12.16
CA PRO A 210 -5.39 4.42 -10.97
C PRO A 210 -4.15 4.14 -10.10
N VAL A 211 -3.49 5.20 -9.64
CA VAL A 211 -2.34 5.12 -8.74
C VAL A 211 -2.74 5.63 -7.37
N MET A 212 -2.59 4.80 -6.35
CA MET A 212 -2.70 5.20 -4.95
C MET A 212 -1.30 5.43 -4.38
N ILE A 213 -1.14 6.49 -3.59
CA ILE A 213 0.12 6.79 -2.90
C ILE A 213 -0.14 6.92 -1.41
N SER A 214 0.61 6.18 -0.61
CA SER A 214 0.48 6.19 0.84
C SER A 214 1.83 6.42 1.52
N GLY A 215 1.93 7.50 2.29
CA GLY A 215 3.10 7.83 3.08
C GLY A 215 3.08 7.17 4.45
N THR A 216 4.22 7.17 5.11
CA THR A 216 4.32 6.76 6.51
C THR A 216 5.03 7.83 7.33
N ILE A 217 4.44 8.15 8.48
CA ILE A 217 5.00 9.10 9.45
C ILE A 217 5.95 8.34 10.36
N THR A 218 7.19 8.79 10.46
CA THR A 218 8.24 8.04 11.16
C THR A 218 8.43 8.43 12.62
N ASP A 219 7.89 9.56 13.03
CA ASP A 219 7.97 10.03 14.42
C ASP A 219 6.76 10.87 14.83
N LEU A 220 6.65 11.15 16.11
CA LEU A 220 5.56 11.95 16.70
C LEU A 220 5.59 13.44 16.29
N SER A 221 6.62 13.92 15.61
CA SER A 221 6.64 15.28 15.03
C SER A 221 5.74 15.40 13.79
N GLY A 222 5.20 14.28 13.29
CA GLY A 222 4.33 14.24 12.13
C GLY A 222 5.07 14.27 10.80
N ARG A 223 6.37 13.92 10.79
CA ARG A 223 7.21 13.93 9.58
C ARG A 223 7.54 12.52 9.09
N ASN A 224 7.75 12.37 7.79
CA ASN A 224 8.35 11.16 7.24
C ASN A 224 9.87 11.13 7.44
N LEU A 225 10.55 10.05 7.06
CA LEU A 225 12.00 9.90 7.25
C LEU A 225 12.81 10.92 6.45
N SER A 226 12.35 11.32 5.27
CA SER A 226 12.97 12.40 4.48
C SER A 226 12.66 13.81 5.01
N GLY A 227 11.94 13.92 6.13
CA GLY A 227 11.74 15.13 6.93
C GLY A 227 10.53 15.97 6.52
N GLN A 228 9.68 15.52 5.60
CA GLN A 228 8.55 16.28 5.12
C GLN A 228 7.33 16.16 6.04
N THR A 229 6.61 17.28 6.19
CA THR A 229 5.26 17.30 6.76
C THR A 229 4.26 16.60 5.83
N PRO A 230 3.06 16.22 6.30
CA PRO A 230 2.04 15.60 5.44
C PRO A 230 1.66 16.48 4.23
N GLU A 231 1.51 17.79 4.41
CA GLU A 231 1.25 18.72 3.30
C GLU A 231 2.42 18.79 2.31
N ALA A 232 3.66 18.87 2.80
CA ALA A 232 4.86 18.86 1.96
C ALA A 232 4.98 17.53 1.18
N PHE A 233 4.65 16.41 1.81
CA PHE A 233 4.56 15.10 1.15
C PHE A 233 3.52 15.12 0.02
N TRP A 234 2.33 15.64 0.27
CA TRP A 234 1.30 15.77 -0.77
C TRP A 234 1.82 16.59 -1.95
N TYR A 235 2.36 17.79 -1.71
CA TYR A 235 2.89 18.64 -2.79
C TYR A 235 4.06 18.01 -3.54
N SER A 236 4.84 17.17 -2.89
CA SER A 236 5.91 16.40 -3.52
C SER A 236 5.40 15.33 -4.49
N MET A 237 4.18 14.79 -4.24
CA MET A 237 3.60 13.66 -4.99
C MET A 237 2.48 14.07 -5.97
N GLN A 238 1.89 15.25 -5.83
CA GLN A 238 0.70 15.68 -6.60
C GLN A 238 0.90 15.67 -8.12
N HIS A 239 2.14 15.82 -8.59
CA HIS A 239 2.45 15.80 -10.03
C HIS A 239 2.16 14.44 -10.69
N LEU A 240 2.11 13.36 -9.93
CA LEU A 240 1.71 12.03 -10.38
C LEU A 240 0.18 11.88 -10.53
N LYS A 241 -0.59 12.90 -10.20
CA LYS A 241 -2.06 12.93 -10.28
C LYS A 241 -2.71 11.66 -9.70
N PRO A 242 -2.38 11.28 -8.46
CA PRO A 242 -2.82 10.02 -7.91
C PRO A 242 -4.33 9.96 -7.74
N PHE A 243 -4.90 8.76 -7.86
CA PHE A 243 -6.30 8.46 -7.53
C PHE A 243 -6.58 8.68 -6.04
N SER A 244 -5.62 8.37 -5.18
CA SER A 244 -5.66 8.71 -3.76
C SER A 244 -4.29 9.02 -3.20
N ILE A 245 -4.27 9.87 -2.19
CA ILE A 245 -3.12 10.14 -1.31
C ILE A 245 -3.51 9.79 0.12
N GLY A 246 -2.58 9.37 0.94
CA GLY A 246 -2.88 9.11 2.34
C GLY A 246 -1.71 8.60 3.13
N LEU A 247 -2.01 7.90 4.23
CA LEU A 247 -1.04 7.43 5.19
C LEU A 247 -1.34 5.99 5.63
N ASN A 248 -0.30 5.24 5.91
CA ASN A 248 -0.39 3.91 6.50
C ASN A 248 0.78 3.63 7.44
N CYS A 249 0.61 2.58 8.25
CA CYS A 249 1.64 2.05 9.12
C CYS A 249 2.16 3.03 10.19
N SER A 250 3.28 2.72 10.81
CA SER A 250 3.98 3.40 11.92
C SER A 250 3.18 3.51 13.21
N PHE A 251 1.98 4.05 13.15
CA PHE A 251 1.15 4.38 14.32
C PHE A 251 -0.25 3.77 14.22
N GLY A 252 -0.94 3.74 15.35
CA GLY A 252 -2.38 3.52 15.40
C GLY A 252 -3.18 4.73 14.92
N ALA A 253 -4.48 4.56 14.83
CA ALA A 253 -5.38 5.59 14.32
C ALA A 253 -5.30 6.89 15.15
N GLU A 254 -5.19 6.79 16.48
CA GLU A 254 -5.15 7.96 17.35
C GLU A 254 -3.99 8.91 17.00
N GLN A 255 -2.78 8.37 16.84
CA GLN A 255 -1.59 9.15 16.56
C GLN A 255 -1.55 9.68 15.10
N LEU A 256 -2.14 8.97 14.16
CA LEU A 256 -2.18 9.40 12.75
C LEU A 256 -3.21 10.50 12.47
N ARG A 257 -4.21 10.66 13.34
CA ARG A 257 -5.30 11.61 13.11
C ARG A 257 -4.88 13.01 12.68
N PRO A 258 -3.94 13.69 13.35
CA PRO A 258 -3.53 15.05 12.96
C PRO A 258 -2.98 15.12 11.54
N SER A 259 -2.17 14.13 11.15
CA SER A 259 -1.56 14.07 9.82
C SER A 259 -2.60 13.75 8.72
N VAL A 260 -3.57 12.91 9.02
CA VAL A 260 -4.70 12.63 8.11
C VAL A 260 -5.57 13.87 7.91
N ASP A 261 -5.85 14.59 9.00
CA ASP A 261 -6.62 15.82 8.96
C ASP A 261 -5.93 16.87 8.07
N GLU A 262 -4.60 17.05 8.20
CA GLU A 262 -3.80 17.94 7.36
C GLU A 262 -3.92 17.58 5.88
N ILE A 263 -3.69 16.31 5.50
CA ILE A 263 -3.83 15.84 4.11
C ILE A 263 -5.25 16.04 3.61
N ALA A 264 -6.26 15.73 4.42
CA ALA A 264 -7.66 15.84 4.03
C ALA A 264 -8.08 17.27 3.68
N HIS A 265 -7.42 18.28 4.24
CA HIS A 265 -7.71 19.68 3.95
C HIS A 265 -7.01 20.22 2.69
N VAL A 266 -5.91 19.63 2.27
CA VAL A 266 -5.07 20.16 1.18
C VAL A 266 -5.09 19.32 -0.09
N ALA A 267 -5.52 18.06 -0.01
CA ALA A 267 -5.53 17.15 -1.15
C ALA A 267 -6.81 17.33 -2.01
N ASP A 268 -6.63 17.61 -3.28
CA ASP A 268 -7.69 17.66 -4.30
C ASP A 268 -7.92 16.32 -5.02
N THR A 269 -7.60 15.24 -4.32
CA THR A 269 -7.87 13.86 -4.71
C THR A 269 -8.45 13.07 -3.52
N LEU A 270 -8.76 11.79 -3.72
CA LEU A 270 -9.26 10.92 -2.65
C LEU A 270 -8.22 10.76 -1.54
N VAL A 271 -8.68 10.54 -0.31
CA VAL A 271 -7.81 10.25 0.84
C VAL A 271 -7.99 8.80 1.28
N SER A 272 -6.86 8.08 1.38
CA SER A 272 -6.79 6.68 1.81
C SER A 272 -5.96 6.53 3.09
N VAL A 273 -6.46 5.75 4.05
CA VAL A 273 -5.78 5.53 5.34
C VAL A 273 -5.91 4.08 5.78
N TYR A 274 -4.80 3.50 6.26
CA TYR A 274 -4.78 2.14 6.82
C TYR A 274 -3.72 2.06 7.94
N PRO A 275 -4.12 2.45 9.16
CA PRO A 275 -3.24 2.47 10.32
C PRO A 275 -2.97 1.07 10.87
N ASN A 276 -1.98 0.95 11.75
CA ASN A 276 -1.73 -0.24 12.55
C ASN A 276 -2.85 -0.44 13.59
N ALA A 277 -2.97 -1.65 14.11
CA ALA A 277 -3.79 -1.94 15.30
C ALA A 277 -3.05 -1.48 16.57
N GLY A 278 -2.78 -0.17 16.65
CA GLY A 278 -2.00 0.47 17.71
C GLY A 278 -0.49 0.46 17.47
N LEU A 279 0.25 0.67 18.54
CA LEU A 279 1.71 0.53 18.56
C LEU A 279 2.09 -0.90 18.97
N PRO A 280 3.23 -1.42 18.47
CA PRO A 280 3.70 -2.71 18.92
C PRO A 280 4.07 -2.65 20.41
N ASN A 281 3.65 -3.66 21.17
CA ASN A 281 4.02 -3.84 22.58
C ASN A 281 5.48 -4.32 22.71
N GLU A 282 5.95 -4.55 23.95
CA GLU A 282 7.31 -5.01 24.22
C GLU A 282 7.66 -6.34 23.54
N MET A 283 6.67 -7.16 23.19
CA MET A 283 6.83 -8.43 22.46
C MET A 283 6.70 -8.28 20.95
N GLY A 284 6.46 -7.04 20.46
CA GLY A 284 6.24 -6.75 19.04
C GLY A 284 4.85 -7.11 18.53
N GLU A 285 3.90 -7.36 19.44
CA GLU A 285 2.50 -7.68 19.12
C GLU A 285 1.66 -6.40 19.14
N TYR A 286 0.51 -6.43 18.45
CA TYR A 286 -0.41 -5.30 18.34
C TYR A 286 -1.69 -5.60 19.12
N ASP A 287 -2.09 -4.70 20.00
CA ASP A 287 -3.10 -4.97 21.04
C ASP A 287 -4.42 -4.21 20.84
N GLU A 288 -4.52 -3.30 19.88
CA GLU A 288 -5.82 -2.64 19.63
C GLU A 288 -6.85 -3.61 19.08
N SER A 289 -8.00 -3.68 19.77
CA SER A 289 -9.10 -4.56 19.35
C SER A 289 -9.81 -4.02 18.09
N PRO A 290 -10.50 -4.88 17.34
CA PRO A 290 -11.35 -4.47 16.22
C PRO A 290 -12.32 -3.34 16.57
N GLU A 291 -12.97 -3.42 17.72
CA GLU A 291 -13.95 -2.44 18.19
C GLU A 291 -13.31 -1.09 18.49
N PHE A 292 -12.17 -1.10 19.18
CA PHE A 292 -11.45 0.13 19.53
C PHE A 292 -10.99 0.88 18.26
N MET A 293 -10.35 0.17 17.34
CA MET A 293 -9.90 0.75 16.08
C MET A 293 -11.07 1.26 15.23
N ALA A 294 -12.18 0.51 15.19
CA ALA A 294 -13.36 0.91 14.43
C ALA A 294 -14.01 2.18 14.98
N VAL A 295 -14.06 2.36 16.31
CA VAL A 295 -14.58 3.61 16.93
C VAL A 295 -13.76 4.81 16.48
N LEU A 296 -12.42 4.71 16.45
CA LEU A 296 -11.56 5.81 16.01
C LEU A 296 -11.78 6.13 14.53
N LEU A 297 -11.79 5.12 13.67
CA LEU A 297 -11.98 5.31 12.23
C LEU A 297 -13.41 5.76 11.86
N GLU A 298 -14.41 5.38 12.65
CA GLU A 298 -15.76 5.91 12.52
C GLU A 298 -15.79 7.44 12.73
N THR A 299 -15.03 7.97 13.70
CA THR A 299 -14.94 9.42 13.87
C THR A 299 -14.36 10.12 12.64
N TRP A 300 -13.37 9.50 11.96
CA TRP A 300 -12.80 10.07 10.73
C TRP A 300 -13.79 10.06 9.57
N ALA A 301 -14.58 9.00 9.46
CA ALA A 301 -15.67 8.94 8.47
C ALA A 301 -16.75 9.99 8.75
N LYS A 302 -17.15 10.13 10.01
CA LYS A 302 -18.14 11.14 10.46
C LYS A 302 -17.66 12.56 10.17
N ASP A 303 -16.38 12.83 10.39
CA ASP A 303 -15.78 14.15 10.17
C ASP A 303 -15.43 14.39 8.67
N GLY A 304 -15.73 13.44 7.78
CA GLY A 304 -15.53 13.59 6.34
C GLY A 304 -14.06 13.64 5.92
N LEU A 305 -13.19 12.87 6.57
CA LEU A 305 -11.74 12.90 6.32
C LEU A 305 -11.27 11.85 5.30
N ILE A 306 -12.05 10.79 5.06
CA ILE A 306 -11.58 9.60 4.35
C ILE A 306 -12.49 9.17 3.20
N ASN A 307 -11.86 8.59 2.17
CA ASN A 307 -12.54 7.95 1.03
C ASN A 307 -12.28 6.44 0.97
N ILE A 308 -11.10 6.00 1.42
CA ILE A 308 -10.68 4.61 1.44
C ILE A 308 -10.08 4.34 2.81
N VAL A 309 -10.46 3.22 3.44
CA VAL A 309 -9.98 2.85 4.77
C VAL A 309 -9.72 1.37 4.87
N GLY A 310 -8.65 1.00 5.55
CA GLY A 310 -8.27 -0.39 5.83
C GLY A 310 -7.42 -0.46 7.08
N GLY A 311 -6.56 -1.47 7.14
CA GLY A 311 -5.63 -1.66 8.25
C GLY A 311 -4.26 -2.12 7.79
N CYS A 312 -3.23 -1.80 8.58
CA CYS A 312 -1.85 -2.24 8.39
C CYS A 312 -1.46 -3.23 9.49
N CYS A 313 -0.25 -3.19 10.01
CA CYS A 313 0.28 -4.17 10.96
C CYS A 313 -0.67 -4.44 12.13
N GLY A 314 -0.80 -5.73 12.49
CA GLY A 314 -1.66 -6.20 13.57
C GLY A 314 -3.14 -6.34 13.22
N THR A 315 -3.59 -5.80 12.10
CA THR A 315 -5.00 -5.92 11.70
C THR A 315 -5.32 -7.29 11.09
N THR A 316 -6.55 -7.71 11.29
CA THR A 316 -7.06 -9.03 10.93
C THR A 316 -8.40 -8.89 10.19
N PRO A 317 -8.96 -9.98 9.63
CA PRO A 317 -10.30 -9.93 9.05
C PRO A 317 -11.37 -9.38 9.98
N ASP A 318 -11.29 -9.63 11.29
CA ASP A 318 -12.25 -9.08 12.27
C ASP A 318 -12.13 -7.56 12.39
N HIS A 319 -10.92 -7.00 12.35
CA HIS A 319 -10.72 -5.55 12.27
C HIS A 319 -11.39 -4.97 11.03
N ILE A 320 -11.14 -5.55 9.87
CA ILE A 320 -11.71 -5.07 8.61
C ILE A 320 -13.26 -5.16 8.62
N ARG A 321 -13.81 -6.24 9.14
CA ARG A 321 -15.28 -6.41 9.25
C ARG A 321 -15.90 -5.33 10.13
N THR A 322 -15.30 -5.06 11.28
CA THR A 322 -15.81 -4.07 12.24
C THR A 322 -15.65 -2.65 11.70
N ILE A 323 -14.52 -2.33 11.07
CA ILE A 323 -14.28 -1.04 10.41
C ILE A 323 -15.31 -0.83 9.28
N ALA A 324 -15.50 -1.82 8.41
CA ALA A 324 -16.45 -1.74 7.29
C ALA A 324 -17.88 -1.44 7.78
N ALA A 325 -18.32 -2.12 8.83
CA ALA A 325 -19.64 -1.88 9.44
C ALA A 325 -19.74 -0.45 10.02
N ALA A 326 -18.70 0.03 10.69
CA ALA A 326 -18.71 1.33 11.34
C ALA A 326 -18.75 2.48 10.31
N VAL A 327 -17.91 2.45 9.27
CA VAL A 327 -17.79 3.55 8.30
C VAL A 327 -18.92 3.54 7.25
N SER A 328 -19.59 2.43 7.00
CA SER A 328 -20.67 2.30 6.00
C SER A 328 -21.85 3.25 6.22
N LYS A 329 -21.97 3.81 7.41
CA LYS A 329 -23.04 4.75 7.80
C LYS A 329 -22.81 6.17 7.28
N TYR A 330 -21.60 6.49 6.78
CA TYR A 330 -21.18 7.83 6.45
C TYR A 330 -20.85 7.94 4.94
N PRO A 331 -21.08 9.14 4.34
CA PRO A 331 -20.64 9.39 2.97
C PRO A 331 -19.12 9.45 2.89
N PRO A 332 -18.55 9.23 1.69
CA PRO A 332 -17.12 9.47 1.49
C PRO A 332 -16.81 10.97 1.64
N ARG A 333 -15.54 11.25 1.95
CA ARG A 333 -15.04 12.63 2.00
C ARG A 333 -15.33 13.35 0.69
N HIS A 334 -15.84 14.57 0.81
CA HIS A 334 -15.94 15.48 -0.32
C HIS A 334 -14.54 15.97 -0.73
N VAL A 335 -14.15 15.76 -1.98
CA VAL A 335 -12.86 16.27 -2.49
C VAL A 335 -12.98 17.79 -2.67
N PRO A 336 -12.14 18.59 -1.97
CA PRO A 336 -12.25 20.04 -2.06
C PRO A 336 -11.76 20.58 -3.41
N GLU A 337 -12.32 21.68 -3.84
CA GLU A 337 -11.76 22.48 -4.93
C GLU A 337 -10.63 23.33 -4.37
N ILE A 338 -9.41 23.06 -4.81
CA ILE A 338 -8.21 23.77 -4.36
C ILE A 338 -7.79 24.79 -5.42
N ALA A 339 -7.62 26.04 -5.02
CA ALA A 339 -7.20 27.10 -5.91
C ALA A 339 -5.86 26.77 -6.59
N HIS A 340 -5.75 27.02 -7.89
CA HIS A 340 -4.49 26.87 -8.62
C HIS A 340 -3.47 27.90 -8.16
N LYS A 341 -2.42 27.43 -7.51
CA LYS A 341 -1.29 28.22 -7.01
C LYS A 341 0.00 27.48 -7.27
N LEU A 342 1.11 28.20 -7.31
CA LEU A 342 2.42 27.56 -7.30
C LEU A 342 2.62 26.90 -5.91
N ARG A 343 2.81 25.59 -5.91
CA ARG A 343 3.10 24.80 -4.71
C ARG A 343 4.42 24.09 -4.89
N LEU A 344 5.30 24.27 -3.94
CA LEU A 344 6.61 23.62 -3.89
C LEU A 344 6.75 22.89 -2.57
N SER A 345 7.55 21.84 -2.57
CA SER A 345 7.84 21.03 -1.40
C SER A 345 9.33 20.97 -1.13
N GLY A 346 9.72 21.50 0.02
CA GLY A 346 10.96 21.16 0.70
C GLY A 346 10.64 20.20 1.85
N LEU A 347 11.18 20.48 3.05
CA LEU A 347 10.74 19.84 4.30
C LEU A 347 9.37 20.38 4.71
N GLU A 348 9.16 21.66 4.46
CA GLU A 348 7.92 22.38 4.64
C GLU A 348 7.24 22.67 3.29
N PRO A 349 5.91 22.82 3.27
CA PRO A 349 5.20 23.25 2.08
C PRO A 349 5.48 24.75 1.81
N PHE A 350 5.50 25.11 0.53
CA PHE A 350 5.56 26.51 0.09
C PHE A 350 4.44 26.76 -0.91
N VAL A 351 3.63 27.78 -0.65
CA VAL A 351 2.52 28.20 -1.53
C VAL A 351 2.70 29.68 -1.88
N HIS A 352 2.72 29.98 -3.17
CA HIS A 352 2.83 31.36 -3.67
C HIS A 352 1.59 31.73 -4.49
N GLY A 353 1.06 32.93 -4.24
CA GLY A 353 -0.07 33.51 -4.98
C GLY A 353 -1.24 33.89 -4.12
#